data_cd63906a642614adbd336ba379f669d8
#
_entry.id   cd63906a642614adbd336ba379f669d8
#
_cell.length_a   1.000
_cell.length_b   1.000
_cell.length_c   1.000
_cell.angle_alpha   90.00
_cell.angle_beta   90.00
_cell.angle_gamma   90.00
#
_symmetry.space_group_name_H-M   'P 1'
#
loop_
_entity.id
_entity.type
_entity.pdbx_description
1 polymer ?
#
loop_
_entity_poly.entity_id
_entity_poly.type
_entity_poly.pdbx_seq_one_letter_code
_entity_poly.pdbx_strand_id
1 'polypeptide(L)'
;LLYLLKNRKDLLDRADKMILMPDLFNYFLTGEKKAEYSIASTTQLLDARKGEWSDEVIEALKLPKNIFPEIVPTGTKVGELTDEICTELGLDKIDVMAVAGHDTQCALVAVPASEEDFIFLSCGTWSLLGTELAEPIINDKSEYYNITNEGGYGGKISFLKNIIGLWCIQESRRQWIREGQEYGFGDLEIMAKEAPSLKCFIDPDAPEFTPAGDVPSRIREFCRRTGQPVPESIGEVVRCINESLAMKYRHAMEEIRECTGKDYKTVYMVGGGTQSALLCQFTAN
;
A
#
# COMPACT_ATOMS: atom_id res chain seq x y z
N LEU A 1 18.56 -0.18 4.18
CA LEU A 1 19.66 0.00 5.17
C LEU A 1 20.62 -1.19 5.17
N LEU A 2 20.18 -2.44 5.22
CA LEU A 2 21.06 -3.64 5.18
C LEU A 2 21.97 -3.68 3.95
N TYR A 3 21.48 -3.28 2.79
CA TYR A 3 22.33 -3.19 1.60
C TYR A 3 23.43 -2.15 1.80
N LEU A 4 23.12 -0.97 2.33
CA LEU A 4 24.10 0.07 2.63
C LEU A 4 25.12 -0.40 3.64
N LEU A 5 24.66 -1.05 4.71
CA LEU A 5 25.55 -1.58 5.74
C LEU A 5 26.57 -2.59 5.17
N LYS A 6 26.12 -3.45 4.25
CA LYS A 6 26.99 -4.48 3.63
C LYS A 6 27.91 -3.93 2.52
N ASN A 7 27.45 -2.96 1.76
CA ASN A 7 28.11 -2.55 0.50
C ASN A 7 28.57 -1.11 0.49
N ARG A 8 27.99 -0.24 1.31
CA ARG A 8 28.26 1.21 1.36
C ARG A 8 28.22 1.72 2.80
N LYS A 9 28.95 1.03 3.69
CA LYS A 9 29.05 1.42 5.09
C LYS A 9 29.57 2.85 5.26
N ASP A 10 30.42 3.30 4.35
CA ASP A 10 30.90 4.68 4.28
C ASP A 10 29.79 5.74 4.26
N LEU A 11 28.64 5.43 3.62
CA LEU A 11 27.48 6.33 3.60
C LEU A 11 26.75 6.34 4.96
N LEU A 12 26.58 5.18 5.58
CA LEU A 12 25.94 5.09 6.91
C LEU A 12 26.78 5.75 7.99
N ASP A 13 28.11 5.58 7.95
CA ASP A 13 29.03 6.18 8.92
C ASP A 13 29.07 7.73 8.83
N ARG A 14 28.71 8.28 7.66
CA ARG A 14 28.63 9.74 7.41
C ARG A 14 27.20 10.28 7.54
N ALA A 15 26.20 9.41 7.64
CA ALA A 15 24.82 9.84 7.72
C ALA A 15 24.54 10.54 9.05
N ASP A 16 23.92 11.70 8.96
CA ASP A 16 23.41 12.41 10.12
C ASP A 16 22.03 11.88 10.50
N LYS A 17 21.09 11.88 9.56
CA LYS A 17 19.72 11.35 9.75
C LYS A 17 19.24 10.56 8.53
N MET A 18 18.44 9.53 8.80
CA MET A 18 17.62 8.83 7.85
C MET A 18 16.25 9.50 7.79
N ILE A 19 15.93 10.12 6.68
CA ILE A 19 14.65 10.80 6.48
C ILE A 19 13.90 10.11 5.35
N LEU A 20 12.62 9.78 5.59
CA LEU A 20 11.75 9.21 4.57
C LEU A 20 11.24 10.29 3.62
N MET A 21 10.81 9.90 2.41
CA MET A 21 10.50 10.89 1.36
C MET A 21 9.47 11.95 1.78
N PRO A 22 8.35 11.65 2.44
CA PRO A 22 7.42 12.68 2.91
C PRO A 22 8.09 13.64 3.90
N ASP A 23 8.86 13.11 4.84
CA ASP A 23 9.55 13.89 5.85
C ASP A 23 10.70 14.73 5.26
N LEU A 24 11.28 14.29 4.14
CA LEU A 24 12.29 15.07 3.43
C LEU A 24 11.71 16.38 2.89
N PHE A 25 10.46 16.38 2.42
CA PHE A 25 9.79 17.63 2.03
C PHE A 25 9.53 18.53 3.24
N ASN A 26 9.13 17.97 4.38
CA ASN A 26 9.01 18.73 5.62
C ASN A 26 10.35 19.36 6.03
N TYR A 27 11.45 18.59 5.92
CA TYR A 27 12.80 19.10 6.18
C TYR A 27 13.19 20.25 5.22
N PHE A 28 12.91 20.13 3.93
CA PHE A 28 13.18 21.22 2.99
C PHE A 28 12.40 22.51 3.31
N LEU A 29 11.20 22.36 3.84
CA LEU A 29 10.35 23.50 4.19
C LEU A 29 10.75 24.14 5.52
N THR A 30 11.24 23.36 6.49
CA THR A 30 11.41 23.80 7.89
C THR A 30 12.83 23.74 8.41
N GLY A 31 13.69 22.89 7.83
CA GLY A 31 14.99 22.54 8.39
C GLY A 31 14.94 21.50 9.52
N GLU A 32 13.72 21.06 9.94
CA GLU A 32 13.52 20.10 11.03
C GLU A 32 13.61 18.66 10.55
N LYS A 33 14.34 17.82 11.29
CA LYS A 33 14.58 16.41 10.96
C LYS A 33 13.71 15.53 11.85
N LYS A 34 12.46 15.31 11.45
CA LYS A 34 11.47 14.48 12.14
C LYS A 34 11.09 13.29 11.28
N ALA A 35 10.50 12.26 11.86
CA ALA A 35 9.87 11.14 11.19
C ALA A 35 8.39 11.10 11.56
N GLU A 36 7.50 11.21 10.58
CA GLU A 36 6.07 11.05 10.86
C GLU A 36 5.73 9.56 11.10
N TYR A 37 4.88 9.31 12.08
CA TYR A 37 4.60 7.97 12.62
C TYR A 37 4.12 6.96 11.58
N SER A 38 3.18 7.35 10.70
CA SER A 38 2.60 6.41 9.74
C SER A 38 3.64 5.91 8.73
N ILE A 39 4.45 6.82 8.17
CA ILE A 39 5.50 6.42 7.22
C ILE A 39 6.67 5.73 7.94
N ALA A 40 7.01 6.13 9.16
CA ALA A 40 8.04 5.46 9.95
C ALA A 40 7.68 3.99 10.21
N SER A 41 6.40 3.68 10.45
CA SER A 41 5.93 2.31 10.70
C SER A 41 6.16 1.35 9.53
N THR A 42 6.21 1.85 8.29
CA THR A 42 6.44 1.03 7.09
C THR A 42 7.89 0.52 6.97
N THR A 43 8.81 1.04 7.78
CA THR A 43 10.23 0.67 7.74
C THR A 43 10.54 -0.70 8.29
N GLN A 44 9.64 -1.34 9.04
CA GLN A 44 9.86 -2.55 9.85
C GLN A 44 10.93 -2.37 10.94
N LEU A 45 11.29 -1.13 11.27
CA LEU A 45 12.24 -0.79 12.33
C LEU A 45 11.56 -0.17 13.55
N LEU A 46 10.23 -0.07 13.51
CA LEU A 46 9.40 0.46 14.59
C LEU A 46 8.84 -0.69 15.45
N ASP A 47 8.84 -0.52 16.76
CA ASP A 47 8.07 -1.37 17.67
C ASP A 47 6.60 -0.93 17.61
N ALA A 48 5.75 -1.73 16.98
CA ALA A 48 4.35 -1.38 16.78
C ALA A 48 3.56 -1.25 18.10
N ARG A 49 4.01 -1.88 19.20
CA ARG A 49 3.37 -1.78 20.52
C ARG A 49 3.72 -0.47 21.23
N LYS A 50 4.93 0.05 20.99
CA LYS A 50 5.42 1.28 21.63
C LYS A 50 5.24 2.51 20.77
N GLY A 51 5.15 2.35 19.44
CA GLY A 51 5.18 3.46 18.49
C GLY A 51 6.54 4.15 18.39
N GLU A 52 7.61 3.46 18.75
CA GLU A 52 8.98 3.97 18.80
C GLU A 52 9.92 3.13 17.95
N TRP A 53 11.09 3.65 17.58
CA TRP A 53 12.13 2.86 16.93
C TRP A 53 12.52 1.67 17.81
N SER A 54 12.58 0.48 17.21
CA SER A 54 12.94 -0.75 17.90
C SER A 54 14.45 -0.82 18.15
N ASP A 55 14.87 -0.55 19.37
CA ASP A 55 16.27 -0.71 19.77
C ASP A 55 16.79 -2.13 19.52
N GLU A 56 15.96 -3.13 19.80
CA GLU A 56 16.32 -4.54 19.60
C GLU A 56 16.65 -4.84 18.15
N VAL A 57 15.80 -4.40 17.21
CA VAL A 57 16.01 -4.62 15.77
C VAL A 57 17.21 -3.81 15.27
N ILE A 58 17.34 -2.56 15.70
CA ILE A 58 18.44 -1.66 15.31
C ILE A 58 19.78 -2.24 15.77
N GLU A 59 19.88 -2.75 17.01
CA GLU A 59 21.07 -3.38 17.55
C GLU A 59 21.39 -4.70 16.86
N ALA A 60 20.40 -5.57 16.66
CA ALA A 60 20.56 -6.85 15.96
C ALA A 60 21.10 -6.66 14.53
N LEU A 61 20.64 -5.61 13.86
CA LEU A 61 21.08 -5.23 12.52
C LEU A 61 22.38 -4.42 12.52
N LYS A 62 22.91 -4.03 13.69
CA LYS A 62 24.11 -3.19 13.85
C LYS A 62 24.01 -1.85 13.09
N LEU A 63 22.84 -1.25 13.11
CA LEU A 63 22.62 0.06 12.50
C LEU A 63 23.04 1.18 13.48
N PRO A 64 23.55 2.31 12.99
CA PRO A 64 23.89 3.44 13.84
C PRO A 64 22.62 4.09 14.40
N LYS A 65 22.46 4.10 15.72
CA LYS A 65 21.24 4.62 16.39
C LYS A 65 21.01 6.12 16.14
N ASN A 66 22.06 6.89 15.95
CA ASN A 66 21.99 8.34 15.78
C ASN A 66 21.30 8.78 14.48
N ILE A 67 21.17 7.90 13.49
CA ILE A 67 20.53 8.26 12.21
C ILE A 67 19.00 8.27 12.28
N PHE A 68 18.40 7.68 13.31
CA PHE A 68 16.94 7.62 13.47
C PHE A 68 16.44 8.94 14.07
N PRO A 69 15.58 9.71 13.37
CA PRO A 69 15.02 10.95 13.89
C PRO A 69 13.94 10.69 14.94
N GLU A 70 13.55 11.73 15.66
CA GLU A 70 12.39 11.69 16.55
C GLU A 70 11.12 11.40 15.77
N ILE A 71 10.30 10.46 16.28
CA ILE A 71 8.99 10.15 15.72
C ILE A 71 7.96 11.15 16.22
N VAL A 72 7.17 11.69 15.30
CA VAL A 72 6.08 12.62 15.63
C VAL A 72 4.74 12.07 15.13
N PRO A 73 3.65 12.24 15.91
CA PRO A 73 2.32 11.88 15.47
C PRO A 73 1.84 12.66 14.25
N THR A 74 0.98 12.06 13.44
CA THR A 74 0.24 12.77 12.39
C THR A 74 -0.51 13.98 12.98
N GLY A 75 -0.49 15.12 12.30
CA GLY A 75 -1.10 16.38 12.77
C GLY A 75 -0.21 17.21 13.69
N THR A 76 1.05 16.82 13.93
CA THR A 76 2.01 17.60 14.71
C THR A 76 2.58 18.75 13.88
N LYS A 77 2.74 19.92 14.50
CA LYS A 77 3.55 21.00 13.93
C LYS A 77 5.01 20.55 13.88
N VAL A 78 5.57 20.41 12.68
CA VAL A 78 6.97 20.04 12.47
C VAL A 78 7.87 21.25 12.71
N GLY A 79 7.48 22.40 12.20
CA GLY A 79 8.20 23.66 12.28
C GLY A 79 7.46 24.77 11.55
N GLU A 80 8.19 25.81 11.18
CA GLU A 80 7.69 26.90 10.34
C GLU A 80 8.54 26.99 9.07
N LEU A 81 8.01 27.58 8.01
CA LEU A 81 8.78 27.84 6.80
C LEU A 81 10.10 28.56 7.14
N THR A 82 11.19 28.14 6.49
CA THR A 82 12.50 28.82 6.67
C THR A 82 12.46 30.26 6.22
N ASP A 83 13.35 31.11 6.77
CA ASP A 83 13.47 32.51 6.38
C ASP A 83 13.79 32.66 4.89
N GLU A 84 14.56 31.72 4.33
CA GLU A 84 14.91 31.69 2.91
C GLU A 84 13.66 31.57 2.04
N ILE A 85 12.79 30.59 2.34
CA ILE A 85 11.54 30.39 1.60
C ILE A 85 10.60 31.59 1.77
N CYS A 86 10.45 32.09 2.99
CA CYS A 86 9.60 33.26 3.24
C CYS A 86 10.08 34.49 2.44
N THR A 87 11.39 34.72 2.39
CA THR A 87 11.98 35.81 1.63
C THR A 87 11.80 35.65 0.12
N GLU A 88 12.05 34.44 -0.40
CA GLU A 88 11.94 34.16 -1.83
C GLU A 88 10.50 34.30 -2.34
N LEU A 89 9.52 33.86 -1.55
CA LEU A 89 8.11 33.86 -1.93
C LEU A 89 7.34 35.08 -1.46
N GLY A 90 7.95 35.94 -0.64
CA GLY A 90 7.30 37.14 -0.05
C GLY A 90 6.18 36.73 0.93
N LEU A 91 6.38 35.67 1.69
CA LEU A 91 5.41 35.13 2.66
C LEU A 91 5.84 35.43 4.10
N ASP A 92 4.88 35.50 4.99
CA ASP A 92 5.09 35.41 6.42
C ASP A 92 5.40 33.97 6.85
N LYS A 93 5.83 33.79 8.11
CA LYS A 93 6.00 32.48 8.70
C LYS A 93 4.68 31.70 8.70
N ILE A 94 4.71 30.48 8.17
CA ILE A 94 3.58 29.57 8.10
C ILE A 94 3.97 28.26 8.78
N ASP A 95 3.08 27.74 9.60
CA ASP A 95 3.25 26.46 10.26
C ASP A 95 3.22 25.30 9.24
N VAL A 96 4.19 24.39 9.35
CA VAL A 96 4.23 23.15 8.57
C VAL A 96 3.79 21.99 9.47
N MET A 97 2.74 21.32 9.05
CA MET A 97 2.13 20.23 9.79
C MET A 97 2.50 18.87 9.16
N ALA A 98 2.89 17.90 9.99
CA ALA A 98 3.05 16.53 9.54
C ALA A 98 1.67 15.93 9.18
N VAL A 99 1.43 15.67 7.91
CA VAL A 99 0.32 14.84 7.46
C VAL A 99 0.72 13.37 7.56
N ALA A 100 -0.23 12.44 7.43
CA ALA A 100 0.12 11.03 7.32
C ALA A 100 1.04 10.82 6.10
N GLY A 101 2.30 10.48 6.36
CA GLY A 101 3.32 10.36 5.32
C GLY A 101 3.11 9.13 4.43
N HIS A 102 2.42 8.11 4.94
CA HIS A 102 1.94 6.99 4.15
C HIS A 102 0.59 7.34 3.50
N ASP A 103 0.53 7.39 2.18
CA ASP A 103 -0.64 7.84 1.41
C ASP A 103 -1.90 7.03 1.70
N THR A 104 -1.77 5.74 1.97
CA THR A 104 -2.89 4.89 2.40
C THR A 104 -3.53 5.39 3.69
N GLN A 105 -2.74 5.92 4.62
CA GLN A 105 -3.29 6.47 5.87
C GLN A 105 -4.07 7.77 5.61
N CYS A 106 -3.63 8.60 4.68
CA CYS A 106 -4.42 9.74 4.22
C CYS A 106 -5.74 9.31 3.58
N ALA A 107 -5.70 8.27 2.74
CA ALA A 107 -6.89 7.72 2.12
C ALA A 107 -7.85 7.14 3.17
N LEU A 108 -7.33 6.46 4.19
CA LEU A 108 -8.13 5.87 5.27
C LEU A 108 -8.82 6.94 6.14
N VAL A 109 -8.11 8.00 6.49
CA VAL A 109 -8.69 9.14 7.24
C VAL A 109 -9.85 9.79 6.46
N ALA A 110 -9.82 9.75 5.14
CA ALA A 110 -10.88 10.28 4.29
C ALA A 110 -12.10 9.33 4.13
N VAL A 111 -12.03 8.09 4.63
CA VAL A 111 -13.16 7.15 4.58
C VAL A 111 -14.30 7.63 5.47
N PRO A 112 -15.53 7.83 4.95
CA PRO A 112 -16.66 8.30 5.72
C PRO A 112 -17.33 7.15 6.50
N ALA A 113 -16.53 6.38 7.24
CA ALA A 113 -17.06 5.28 8.05
C ALA A 113 -17.94 5.81 9.18
N SER A 114 -19.12 5.23 9.32
CA SER A 114 -20.08 5.52 10.40
C SER A 114 -20.06 4.48 11.52
N GLU A 115 -19.43 3.36 11.29
CA GLU A 115 -19.20 2.25 12.22
C GLU A 115 -17.74 2.14 12.64
N GLU A 116 -17.49 1.59 13.83
CA GLU A 116 -16.13 1.33 14.32
C GLU A 116 -15.49 0.13 13.63
N ASP A 117 -16.28 -0.91 13.31
CA ASP A 117 -15.82 -2.14 12.69
C ASP A 117 -16.13 -2.14 11.19
N PHE A 118 -15.19 -1.73 10.39
CA PHE A 118 -15.27 -1.71 8.92
C PHE A 118 -14.01 -2.24 8.29
N ILE A 119 -14.12 -2.65 7.04
CA ILE A 119 -12.96 -2.92 6.19
C ILE A 119 -12.76 -1.73 5.25
N PHE A 120 -11.53 -1.26 5.12
CA PHE A 120 -11.14 -0.38 4.02
C PHE A 120 -10.40 -1.16 2.95
N LEU A 121 -10.53 -0.71 1.71
CA LEU A 121 -9.81 -1.21 0.55
C LEU A 121 -9.26 -0.02 -0.24
N SER A 122 -7.99 0.29 -0.05
CA SER A 122 -7.28 1.26 -0.88
C SER A 122 -6.82 0.56 -2.16
N CYS A 123 -7.59 0.73 -3.24
CA CYS A 123 -7.38 0.01 -4.51
C CYS A 123 -6.68 0.90 -5.54
N GLY A 124 -5.37 0.75 -5.63
CA GLY A 124 -4.50 1.38 -6.60
C GLY A 124 -3.67 0.35 -7.37
N THR A 125 -2.44 0.68 -7.73
CA THR A 125 -1.45 -0.28 -8.27
C THR A 125 -1.28 -1.46 -7.32
N TRP A 126 -1.15 -1.18 -6.03
CA TRP A 126 -1.36 -2.10 -4.92
C TRP A 126 -2.78 -1.97 -4.40
N SER A 127 -3.28 -3.02 -3.78
CA SER A 127 -4.50 -2.99 -3.00
C SER A 127 -4.16 -3.27 -1.54
N LEU A 128 -4.47 -2.32 -0.67
CA LEU A 128 -4.28 -2.47 0.76
C LEU A 128 -5.66 -2.67 1.39
N LEU A 129 -5.89 -3.88 1.89
CA LEU A 129 -7.17 -4.25 2.50
C LEU A 129 -6.97 -4.49 3.99
N GLY A 130 -7.73 -3.79 4.83
CA GLY A 130 -7.53 -3.83 6.26
C GLY A 130 -8.65 -3.24 7.09
N THR A 131 -8.37 -3.13 8.38
CA THR A 131 -9.24 -2.50 9.38
C THR A 131 -8.42 -1.65 10.34
N GLU A 132 -9.06 -0.75 11.07
CA GLU A 132 -8.42 0.01 12.15
C GLU A 132 -8.59 -0.72 13.49
N LEU A 133 -7.51 -0.76 14.26
CA LEU A 133 -7.46 -1.33 15.61
C LEU A 133 -6.90 -0.31 16.61
N ALA A 134 -7.28 -0.44 17.88
CA ALA A 134 -6.67 0.33 18.95
C ALA A 134 -5.25 -0.18 19.30
N GLU A 135 -5.01 -1.49 19.15
CA GLU A 135 -3.77 -2.15 19.51
C GLU A 135 -3.32 -3.09 18.38
N PRO A 136 -2.00 -3.31 18.20
CA PRO A 136 -1.50 -4.20 17.16
C PRO A 136 -1.79 -5.68 17.48
N ILE A 137 -2.12 -6.46 16.46
CA ILE A 137 -2.22 -7.92 16.56
C ILE A 137 -0.92 -8.52 16.01
N ILE A 138 -0.10 -9.07 16.92
CA ILE A 138 1.19 -9.71 16.59
C ILE A 138 1.18 -11.10 17.22
N ASN A 139 0.87 -12.10 16.40
CA ASN A 139 0.82 -13.52 16.76
C ASN A 139 1.09 -14.40 15.54
N ASP A 140 1.20 -15.72 15.77
CA ASP A 140 1.50 -16.72 14.73
C ASP A 140 0.51 -16.66 13.55
N LYS A 141 -0.76 -16.31 13.82
CA LYS A 141 -1.80 -16.23 12.77
C LYS A 141 -1.61 -15.00 11.88
N SER A 142 -1.36 -13.81 12.46
CA SER A 142 -1.09 -12.60 11.68
C SER A 142 0.22 -12.71 10.89
N GLU A 143 1.22 -13.40 11.43
CA GLU A 143 2.46 -13.73 10.72
C GLU A 143 2.20 -14.69 9.56
N TYR A 144 1.47 -15.78 9.80
CA TYR A 144 1.14 -16.79 8.77
C TYR A 144 0.38 -16.18 7.59
N TYR A 145 -0.57 -15.28 7.87
CA TYR A 145 -1.33 -14.59 6.83
C TYR A 145 -0.59 -13.38 6.24
N ASN A 146 0.61 -13.06 6.73
CA ASN A 146 1.40 -11.91 6.30
C ASN A 146 0.60 -10.60 6.36
N ILE A 147 -0.05 -10.36 7.52
CA ILE A 147 -0.81 -9.13 7.79
C ILE A 147 0.06 -8.18 8.59
N THR A 148 0.14 -6.91 8.19
CA THR A 148 0.99 -5.89 8.81
C THR A 148 0.21 -5.07 9.83
N ASN A 149 0.95 -4.44 10.77
CA ASN A 149 0.46 -3.46 11.72
C ASN A 149 1.14 -2.13 11.40
N GLU A 150 0.45 -1.25 10.71
CA GLU A 150 0.99 0.05 10.30
C GLU A 150 0.41 1.17 11.18
N GLY A 151 1.21 2.20 11.42
CA GLY A 151 0.79 3.36 12.20
C GLY A 151 -0.31 4.14 11.50
N GLY A 152 -1.43 4.34 12.20
CA GLY A 152 -2.59 5.11 11.74
C GLY A 152 -2.74 6.46 12.42
N TYR A 153 -3.70 7.25 11.95
CA TYR A 153 -4.05 8.52 12.57
C TYR A 153 -4.59 8.34 14.00
N GLY A 154 -4.24 9.27 14.89
CA GLY A 154 -4.72 9.24 16.27
C GLY A 154 -4.17 8.10 17.12
N GLY A 155 -3.02 7.53 16.74
CA GLY A 155 -2.40 6.42 17.46
C GLY A 155 -3.04 5.06 17.20
N LYS A 156 -3.98 4.97 16.24
CA LYS A 156 -4.55 3.70 15.80
C LYS A 156 -3.55 2.87 15.00
N ILE A 157 -3.88 1.61 14.83
CA ILE A 157 -3.14 0.66 14.01
C ILE A 157 -3.99 0.31 12.79
N SER A 158 -3.42 0.45 11.62
CA SER A 158 -3.98 -0.11 10.39
C SER A 158 -3.48 -1.55 10.25
N PHE A 159 -4.35 -2.48 10.57
CA PHE A 159 -4.12 -3.91 10.44
C PHE A 159 -4.53 -4.35 9.05
N LEU A 160 -3.57 -4.51 8.14
CA LEU A 160 -3.84 -4.63 6.72
C LEU A 160 -2.98 -5.67 6.00
N LYS A 161 -3.48 -6.11 4.87
CA LYS A 161 -2.79 -6.99 3.92
C LYS A 161 -2.50 -6.23 2.63
N ASN A 162 -1.25 -6.32 2.19
CA ASN A 162 -0.81 -5.83 0.89
C ASN A 162 -1.12 -6.89 -0.18
N ILE A 163 -1.80 -6.51 -1.24
CA ILE A 163 -2.20 -7.36 -2.35
C ILE A 163 -1.76 -6.67 -3.64
N ILE A 164 -1.27 -7.41 -4.62
CA ILE A 164 -1.06 -6.86 -5.97
C ILE A 164 -2.42 -6.49 -6.56
N GLY A 165 -2.66 -5.18 -6.71
CA GLY A 165 -3.94 -4.63 -7.13
C GLY A 165 -4.06 -4.48 -8.66
N LEU A 166 -4.26 -3.24 -9.10
CA LEU A 166 -4.45 -2.93 -10.53
C LEU A 166 -3.17 -3.07 -11.38
N TRP A 167 -2.05 -3.42 -10.77
CA TRP A 167 -0.78 -3.64 -11.47
C TRP A 167 -0.93 -4.59 -12.65
N CYS A 168 -1.62 -5.72 -12.48
CA CYS A 168 -1.82 -6.69 -13.55
C CYS A 168 -2.56 -6.09 -14.75
N ILE A 169 -3.58 -5.26 -14.52
CA ILE A 169 -4.31 -4.56 -15.59
C ILE A 169 -3.43 -3.48 -16.22
N GLN A 170 -2.71 -2.71 -15.42
CA GLN A 170 -1.83 -1.64 -15.88
C GLN A 170 -0.70 -2.19 -16.75
N GLU A 171 -0.03 -3.27 -16.34
CA GLU A 171 1.04 -3.90 -17.12
C GLU A 171 0.50 -4.61 -18.37
N SER A 172 -0.67 -5.23 -18.29
CA SER A 172 -1.33 -5.79 -19.47
C SER A 172 -1.62 -4.69 -20.51
N ARG A 173 -2.16 -3.55 -20.07
CA ARG A 173 -2.39 -2.40 -20.94
C ARG A 173 -1.09 -1.87 -21.55
N ARG A 174 -0.03 -1.75 -20.77
CA ARG A 174 1.29 -1.34 -21.28
C ARG A 174 1.83 -2.33 -22.33
N GLN A 175 1.57 -3.63 -22.14
CA GLN A 175 1.95 -4.64 -23.11
C GLN A 175 1.20 -4.49 -24.44
N TRP A 176 -0.11 -4.29 -24.40
CA TRP A 176 -0.91 -4.07 -25.61
C TRP A 176 -0.51 -2.79 -26.34
N ILE A 177 -0.16 -1.71 -25.64
CA ILE A 177 0.40 -0.49 -26.25
C ILE A 177 1.71 -0.80 -26.98
N ARG A 178 2.62 -1.61 -26.40
CA ARG A 178 3.85 -2.06 -27.08
C ARG A 178 3.57 -2.88 -28.34
N GLU A 179 2.44 -3.57 -28.37
CA GLU A 179 1.96 -4.34 -29.53
C GLU A 179 1.18 -3.51 -30.55
N GLY A 180 1.08 -2.19 -30.33
CA GLY A 180 0.37 -1.27 -31.21
C GLY A 180 -1.13 -1.20 -31.00
N GLN A 181 -1.61 -1.71 -29.85
CA GLN A 181 -3.04 -1.71 -29.48
C GLN A 181 -3.25 -0.77 -28.29
N GLU A 182 -3.83 0.39 -28.51
CA GLU A 182 -4.08 1.39 -27.48
C GLU A 182 -5.55 1.37 -27.02
N TYR A 183 -5.75 1.02 -25.74
CA TYR A 183 -7.07 0.98 -25.10
C TYR A 183 -7.08 1.86 -23.86
N GLY A 184 -8.18 2.60 -23.66
CA GLY A 184 -8.48 3.22 -22.38
C GLY A 184 -8.95 2.19 -21.35
N PHE A 185 -8.91 2.54 -20.06
CA PHE A 185 -9.43 1.63 -19.03
C PHE A 185 -10.93 1.35 -19.18
N GLY A 186 -11.70 2.35 -19.68
CA GLY A 186 -13.11 2.16 -20.01
C GLY A 186 -13.35 1.13 -21.11
N ASP A 187 -12.52 1.14 -22.18
CA ASP A 187 -12.62 0.16 -23.27
C ASP A 187 -12.33 -1.25 -22.76
N LEU A 188 -11.30 -1.39 -21.92
CA LEU A 188 -10.96 -2.65 -21.30
C LEU A 188 -12.08 -3.19 -20.40
N GLU A 189 -12.78 -2.31 -19.68
CA GLU A 189 -13.93 -2.68 -18.85
C GLU A 189 -15.12 -3.15 -19.70
N ILE A 190 -15.40 -2.49 -20.82
CA ILE A 190 -16.47 -2.90 -21.76
C ILE A 190 -16.17 -4.31 -22.30
N MET A 191 -14.94 -4.53 -22.80
CA MET A 191 -14.52 -5.85 -23.28
C MET A 191 -14.63 -6.94 -22.21
N ALA A 192 -14.29 -6.61 -20.94
CA ALA A 192 -14.39 -7.55 -19.83
C ALA A 192 -15.84 -7.87 -19.47
N LYS A 193 -16.77 -6.91 -19.59
CA LYS A 193 -18.21 -7.15 -19.37
C LYS A 193 -18.81 -8.14 -20.37
N GLU A 194 -18.35 -8.10 -21.62
CA GLU A 194 -18.79 -8.98 -22.71
C GLU A 194 -18.16 -10.38 -22.64
N ALA A 195 -17.04 -10.53 -21.93
CA ALA A 195 -16.33 -11.81 -21.80
C ALA A 195 -17.09 -12.80 -20.90
N PRO A 196 -16.90 -14.13 -21.11
CA PRO A 196 -17.49 -15.17 -20.27
C PRO A 196 -17.09 -15.03 -18.80
N SER A 197 -18.08 -15.13 -17.89
CA SER A 197 -17.85 -15.04 -16.45
C SER A 197 -17.21 -16.32 -15.90
N LEU A 198 -16.38 -16.15 -14.86
CA LEU A 198 -15.81 -17.23 -14.06
C LEU A 198 -15.05 -18.29 -14.88
N LYS A 199 -14.45 -17.86 -16.00
CA LYS A 199 -13.73 -18.75 -16.92
C LYS A 199 -12.42 -19.28 -16.32
N CYS A 200 -11.64 -18.39 -15.69
CA CYS A 200 -10.35 -18.69 -15.09
C CYS A 200 -9.97 -17.66 -14.02
N PHE A 201 -9.07 -18.07 -13.14
CA PHE A 201 -8.59 -17.24 -12.02
C PHE A 201 -7.08 -17.33 -11.90
N ILE A 202 -6.48 -16.27 -11.40
CA ILE A 202 -5.07 -16.20 -11.00
C ILE A 202 -4.97 -15.85 -9.50
N ASP A 203 -3.85 -16.16 -8.88
CA ASP A 203 -3.46 -15.48 -7.65
C ASP A 203 -2.65 -14.23 -8.02
N PRO A 204 -3.18 -13.00 -7.84
CA PRO A 204 -2.44 -11.79 -8.20
C PRO A 204 -1.08 -11.66 -7.49
N ASP A 205 -0.95 -12.25 -6.30
CA ASP A 205 0.28 -12.21 -5.51
C ASP A 205 1.29 -13.30 -5.90
N ALA A 206 0.99 -14.14 -6.89
CA ALA A 206 1.94 -15.13 -7.35
C ALA A 206 3.19 -14.43 -7.94
N PRO A 207 4.42 -14.93 -7.63
CA PRO A 207 5.67 -14.26 -7.96
C PRO A 207 5.84 -13.91 -9.44
N GLU A 208 5.22 -14.68 -10.33
CA GLU A 208 5.25 -14.44 -11.77
C GLU A 208 4.54 -13.15 -12.22
N PHE A 209 3.63 -12.60 -11.41
CA PHE A 209 2.90 -11.38 -11.77
C PHE A 209 3.56 -10.10 -11.25
N THR A 210 4.55 -10.20 -10.36
CA THR A 210 5.29 -9.05 -9.81
C THR A 210 6.17 -8.32 -10.85
N PRO A 211 6.96 -9.03 -11.71
CA PRO A 211 7.82 -8.34 -12.65
C PRO A 211 7.05 -7.60 -13.74
N ALA A 212 7.54 -6.42 -14.14
CA ALA A 212 7.04 -5.71 -15.31
C ALA A 212 7.17 -6.57 -16.58
N GLY A 213 6.36 -6.25 -17.61
CA GLY A 213 6.41 -6.89 -18.92
C GLY A 213 5.13 -7.62 -19.26
N ASP A 214 5.22 -8.72 -20.00
CA ASP A 214 4.09 -9.41 -20.62
C ASP A 214 3.24 -10.19 -19.62
N VAL A 215 2.40 -9.49 -18.84
CA VAL A 215 1.45 -10.07 -17.90
C VAL A 215 0.38 -10.91 -18.61
N PRO A 216 -0.20 -10.51 -19.78
CA PRO A 216 -1.18 -11.35 -20.47
C PRO A 216 -0.69 -12.75 -20.80
N SER A 217 0.55 -12.89 -21.30
CA SER A 217 1.12 -14.21 -21.57
C SER A 217 1.36 -15.02 -20.30
N ARG A 218 1.77 -14.38 -19.21
CA ARG A 218 1.94 -15.06 -17.91
C ARG A 218 0.61 -15.55 -17.35
N ILE A 219 -0.48 -14.79 -17.51
CA ILE A 219 -1.84 -15.22 -17.12
C ILE A 219 -2.24 -16.46 -17.91
N ARG A 220 -2.03 -16.47 -19.23
CA ARG A 220 -2.33 -17.62 -20.08
C ARG A 220 -1.52 -18.86 -19.68
N GLU A 221 -0.24 -18.66 -19.37
CA GLU A 221 0.63 -19.76 -18.93
C GLU A 221 0.23 -20.27 -17.54
N PHE A 222 -0.12 -19.39 -16.60
CA PHE A 222 -0.66 -19.77 -15.30
C PHE A 222 -1.91 -20.64 -15.46
N CYS A 223 -2.86 -20.24 -16.31
CA CYS A 223 -4.08 -21.01 -16.57
C CYS A 223 -3.78 -22.40 -17.18
N ARG A 224 -2.85 -22.49 -18.16
CA ARG A 224 -2.43 -23.78 -18.71
C ARG A 224 -1.84 -24.70 -17.65
N ARG A 225 -0.92 -24.18 -16.86
CA ARG A 225 -0.22 -24.96 -15.82
C ARG A 225 -1.16 -25.43 -14.72
N THR A 226 -2.20 -24.67 -14.42
CA THR A 226 -3.20 -25.02 -13.41
C THR A 226 -4.41 -25.78 -13.96
N GLY A 227 -4.39 -26.14 -15.24
CA GLY A 227 -5.47 -26.89 -15.87
C GLY A 227 -6.78 -26.13 -16.06
N GLN A 228 -6.72 -24.80 -16.08
CA GLN A 228 -7.86 -23.92 -16.29
C GLN A 228 -8.04 -23.58 -17.78
N PRO A 229 -9.26 -23.19 -18.21
CA PRO A 229 -9.47 -22.61 -19.53
C PRO A 229 -8.59 -21.37 -19.73
N VAL A 230 -7.90 -21.29 -20.87
CA VAL A 230 -6.98 -20.18 -21.15
C VAL A 230 -7.76 -18.98 -21.67
N PRO A 231 -7.53 -17.75 -21.14
CA PRO A 231 -8.15 -16.54 -21.69
C PRO A 231 -7.51 -16.19 -23.05
N GLU A 232 -8.32 -16.07 -24.10
CA GLU A 232 -7.87 -15.81 -25.46
C GLU A 232 -7.93 -14.33 -25.83
N SER A 233 -9.04 -13.67 -25.52
CA SER A 233 -9.25 -12.26 -25.83
C SER A 233 -8.73 -11.33 -24.73
N ILE A 234 -8.57 -10.06 -25.08
CA ILE A 234 -8.23 -8.98 -24.12
C ILE A 234 -9.30 -8.90 -23.03
N GLY A 235 -10.57 -8.94 -23.41
CA GLY A 235 -11.69 -8.89 -22.46
C GLY A 235 -11.66 -10.05 -21.47
N GLU A 236 -11.34 -11.27 -21.90
CA GLU A 236 -11.19 -12.43 -21.01
C GLU A 236 -10.02 -12.29 -20.04
N VAL A 237 -8.88 -11.72 -20.48
CA VAL A 237 -7.74 -11.43 -19.59
C VAL A 237 -8.13 -10.41 -18.53
N VAL A 238 -8.75 -9.29 -18.93
CA VAL A 238 -9.15 -8.24 -17.99
C VAL A 238 -10.21 -8.75 -17.02
N ARG A 239 -11.17 -9.56 -17.50
CA ARG A 239 -12.18 -10.17 -16.64
C ARG A 239 -11.56 -11.13 -15.63
N CYS A 240 -10.67 -12.01 -16.08
CA CYS A 240 -9.91 -12.90 -15.20
C CYS A 240 -9.22 -12.12 -14.07
N ILE A 241 -8.54 -11.00 -14.39
CA ILE A 241 -7.88 -10.18 -13.37
C ILE A 241 -8.90 -9.60 -12.38
N ASN A 242 -10.00 -9.00 -12.85
CA ASN A 242 -10.99 -8.39 -11.97
C ASN A 242 -11.70 -9.40 -11.07
N GLU A 243 -12.09 -10.55 -11.60
CA GLU A 243 -12.71 -11.63 -10.82
C GLU A 243 -11.73 -12.21 -9.80
N SER A 244 -10.46 -12.36 -10.19
CA SER A 244 -9.39 -12.83 -9.29
C SER A 244 -9.12 -11.84 -8.15
N LEU A 245 -9.10 -10.53 -8.44
CA LEU A 245 -8.95 -9.49 -7.41
C LEU A 245 -10.10 -9.53 -6.40
N ALA A 246 -11.35 -9.62 -6.87
CA ALA A 246 -12.50 -9.71 -5.98
C ALA A 246 -12.44 -10.93 -5.06
N MET A 247 -12.06 -12.10 -5.59
CA MET A 247 -11.86 -13.33 -4.81
C MET A 247 -10.72 -13.18 -3.81
N LYS A 248 -9.62 -12.50 -4.19
CA LYS A 248 -8.49 -12.24 -3.30
C LYS A 248 -8.89 -11.31 -2.16
N TYR A 249 -9.69 -10.28 -2.43
CA TYR A 249 -10.20 -9.37 -1.40
C TYR A 249 -11.09 -10.12 -0.40
N ARG A 250 -11.98 -10.97 -0.87
CA ARG A 250 -12.78 -11.83 0.00
C ARG A 250 -11.91 -12.71 0.89
N HIS A 251 -10.93 -13.38 0.32
CA HIS A 251 -10.01 -14.23 1.08
C HIS A 251 -9.25 -13.44 2.14
N ALA A 252 -8.67 -12.29 1.78
CA ALA A 252 -7.99 -11.42 2.72
C ALA A 252 -8.91 -10.91 3.85
N MET A 253 -10.17 -10.63 3.54
CA MET A 253 -11.16 -10.24 4.56
C MET A 253 -11.46 -11.41 5.53
N GLU A 254 -11.51 -12.64 5.04
CA GLU A 254 -11.67 -13.83 5.88
C GLU A 254 -10.46 -14.02 6.82
N GLU A 255 -9.24 -13.83 6.32
CA GLU A 255 -8.01 -13.87 7.13
C GLU A 255 -8.00 -12.78 8.23
N ILE A 256 -8.43 -11.56 7.91
CA ILE A 256 -8.56 -10.47 8.89
C ILE A 256 -9.61 -10.81 9.95
N ARG A 257 -10.77 -11.36 9.55
CA ARG A 257 -11.80 -11.83 10.49
C ARG A 257 -11.27 -12.88 11.45
N GLU A 258 -10.47 -13.82 10.94
CA GLU A 258 -9.85 -14.85 11.77
C GLU A 258 -8.83 -14.30 12.77
N CYS A 259 -8.10 -13.26 12.40
CA CYS A 259 -7.14 -12.63 13.30
C CYS A 259 -7.79 -11.76 14.37
N THR A 260 -8.84 -11.01 13.98
CA THR A 260 -9.50 -10.02 14.85
C THR A 260 -10.64 -10.61 15.68
N GLY A 261 -11.24 -11.72 15.22
CA GLY A 261 -12.47 -12.28 15.80
C GLY A 261 -13.71 -11.41 15.56
N LYS A 262 -13.64 -10.40 14.69
CA LYS A 262 -14.72 -9.47 14.38
C LYS A 262 -15.44 -9.84 13.09
N ASP A 263 -16.72 -9.48 13.00
CA ASP A 263 -17.53 -9.62 11.78
C ASP A 263 -17.72 -8.24 11.12
N TYR A 264 -17.15 -8.09 9.93
CA TYR A 264 -17.20 -6.86 9.16
C TYR A 264 -18.29 -6.96 8.09
N LYS A 265 -19.19 -5.98 8.07
CA LYS A 265 -20.35 -5.94 7.16
C LYS A 265 -20.15 -4.96 6.01
N THR A 266 -19.28 -3.99 6.17
CA THR A 266 -19.07 -2.90 5.23
C THR A 266 -17.62 -2.86 4.76
N VAL A 267 -17.43 -2.71 3.45
CA VAL A 267 -16.13 -2.45 2.81
C VAL A 267 -16.17 -1.06 2.18
N TYR A 268 -15.32 -0.17 2.64
CA TYR A 268 -15.11 1.14 2.03
C TYR A 268 -13.97 1.07 1.03
N MET A 269 -14.29 1.16 -0.24
CA MET A 269 -13.30 1.14 -1.31
C MET A 269 -12.92 2.57 -1.72
N VAL A 270 -11.62 2.85 -1.76
CA VAL A 270 -11.04 4.13 -2.16
C VAL A 270 -9.94 3.91 -3.22
N GLY A 271 -9.47 4.98 -3.83
CA GLY A 271 -8.40 4.92 -4.83
C GLY A 271 -8.92 4.74 -6.27
N GLY A 272 -7.97 4.55 -7.20
CA GLY A 272 -8.28 4.49 -8.64
C GLY A 272 -9.18 3.31 -9.05
N GLY A 273 -9.19 2.24 -8.28
CA GLY A 273 -10.05 1.07 -8.52
C GLY A 273 -11.54 1.37 -8.47
N THR A 274 -11.95 2.44 -7.76
CA THR A 274 -13.34 2.89 -7.69
C THR A 274 -13.89 3.39 -9.03
N GLN A 275 -13.02 3.67 -9.99
CA GLN A 275 -13.42 4.06 -11.35
C GLN A 275 -13.91 2.86 -12.17
N SER A 276 -13.61 1.62 -11.75
CA SER A 276 -14.13 0.40 -12.40
C SER A 276 -15.41 -0.06 -11.72
N ALA A 277 -16.54 0.21 -12.36
CA ALA A 277 -17.84 -0.28 -11.88
C ALA A 277 -17.89 -1.82 -11.86
N LEU A 278 -17.18 -2.48 -12.77
CA LEU A 278 -17.09 -3.94 -12.84
C LEU A 278 -16.37 -4.53 -11.62
N LEU A 279 -15.19 -3.99 -11.27
CA LEU A 279 -14.43 -4.42 -10.12
C LEU A 279 -15.19 -4.14 -8.82
N CYS A 280 -15.79 -2.95 -8.68
CA CYS A 280 -16.63 -2.61 -7.53
C CYS A 280 -17.77 -3.61 -7.36
N GLN A 281 -18.49 -3.95 -8.45
CA GLN A 281 -19.59 -4.91 -8.40
C GLN A 281 -19.13 -6.32 -8.01
N PHE A 282 -18.00 -6.80 -8.57
CA PHE A 282 -17.46 -8.11 -8.21
C PHE A 282 -16.99 -8.15 -6.75
N THR A 283 -16.43 -7.06 -6.26
CA THR A 283 -16.01 -6.93 -4.87
C THR A 283 -17.21 -6.91 -3.90
N ALA A 284 -18.34 -6.36 -4.32
CA ALA A 284 -19.56 -6.28 -3.51
C ALA A 284 -20.35 -7.60 -3.46
N ASN A 285 -20.19 -8.49 -4.46
CA ASN A 285 -20.87 -9.79 -4.56
C ASN A 285 -20.21 -10.86 -3.68
#